data_818dc9d86fc22706737d1e2022bba606
#
_entry.id   818dc9d86fc22706737d1e2022bba606
#
_cell.length_a   1.000
_cell.length_b   1.000
_cell.length_c   1.000
_cell.angle_alpha   90.00
_cell.angle_beta   90.00
_cell.angle_gamma   90.00
#
_symmetry.space_group_name_H-M   'P 1'
#
loop_
_entity.id
_entity.type
_entity.pdbx_description
1 polymer ?
#
loop_
_entity_poly.entity_id
_entity_poly.type
_entity_poly.pdbx_seq_one_letter_code
_entity_poly.pdbx_strand_id
1 'polypeptide(L)'
;VDGRLAILMGGRAAEMLIFNKMTTGAGNDIEQATQIARKMVTEWGMSDLLGPMTFGKKNEEIFLGREIQSQRDYSEVTARMIDEEISKIIRNAQRVSETILNDNEDLLHSMAKSLLMHETIDAKDIDKLLNGKKIIRRKSNTSKSSNGKLSAKSRATGKKKSAPIKSN
;
A
#
# COMPACT_ATOMS: atom_id res chain seq x y z
N VAL A 1 1.64 -16.91 4.00
CA VAL A 1 2.49 -15.75 4.31
C VAL A 1 3.35 -15.40 3.11
N ASP A 2 3.95 -16.36 2.43
CA ASP A 2 4.88 -16.14 1.31
C ASP A 2 4.26 -15.35 0.16
N GLY A 3 3.02 -15.67 -0.23
CA GLY A 3 2.30 -14.90 -1.25
C GLY A 3 2.12 -13.43 -0.89
N ARG A 4 1.92 -13.10 0.40
CA ARG A 4 1.81 -11.72 0.87
C ARG A 4 3.15 -10.98 0.76
N LEU A 5 4.25 -11.64 1.10
CA LEU A 5 5.59 -11.06 0.93
C LEU A 5 5.90 -10.81 -0.55
N ALA A 6 5.56 -11.75 -1.43
CA ALA A 6 5.73 -11.57 -2.87
C ALA A 6 4.91 -10.38 -3.40
N ILE A 7 3.67 -10.18 -2.93
CA ILE A 7 2.85 -9.01 -3.30
C ILE A 7 3.53 -7.70 -2.87
N LEU A 8 4.04 -7.62 -1.64
CA LEU A 8 4.74 -6.43 -1.13
C LEU A 8 6.02 -6.13 -1.92
N MET A 9 6.72 -7.16 -2.39
CA MET A 9 7.92 -6.98 -3.22
C MET A 9 7.60 -6.66 -4.70
N GLY A 10 6.34 -6.80 -5.12
CA GLY A 10 5.91 -6.65 -6.52
C GLY A 10 6.18 -5.26 -7.11
N GLY A 11 5.93 -4.18 -6.35
CA GLY A 11 6.19 -2.82 -6.79
C GLY A 11 7.67 -2.59 -7.14
N ARG A 12 8.56 -3.01 -6.23
CA ARG A 12 10.01 -2.93 -6.44
C ARG A 12 10.48 -3.77 -7.62
N ALA A 13 9.95 -4.99 -7.75
CA ALA A 13 10.28 -5.89 -8.84
C ALA A 13 9.84 -5.29 -10.20
N ALA A 14 8.65 -4.69 -10.26
CA ALA A 14 8.16 -4.01 -11.46
C ALA A 14 9.03 -2.78 -11.84
N GLU A 15 9.46 -1.96 -10.87
CA GLU A 15 10.38 -0.85 -11.13
C GLU A 15 11.71 -1.33 -11.71
N MET A 16 12.27 -2.39 -11.17
CA MET A 16 13.52 -2.98 -11.68
C MET A 16 13.35 -3.55 -13.08
N LEU A 17 12.24 -4.25 -13.34
CA LEU A 17 11.96 -4.86 -14.65
C LEU A 17 11.81 -3.79 -15.73
N ILE A 18 11.02 -2.74 -15.48
CA ILE A 18 10.63 -1.77 -16.51
C ILE A 18 11.65 -0.62 -16.63
N PHE A 19 12.16 -0.12 -15.51
CA PHE A 19 12.99 1.09 -15.49
C PHE A 19 14.46 0.81 -15.22
N ASN A 20 14.81 -0.41 -14.83
CA ASN A 20 16.15 -0.78 -14.35
C ASN A 20 16.67 0.19 -13.27
N LYS A 21 15.78 0.69 -12.43
CA LYS A 21 16.05 1.65 -11.36
C LYS A 21 15.22 1.32 -10.13
N MET A 22 15.76 1.67 -8.98
CA MET A 22 15.06 1.59 -7.69
C MET A 22 14.67 3.00 -7.27
N THR A 23 13.40 3.16 -6.88
CA THR A 23 12.91 4.42 -6.31
C THR A 23 12.55 4.25 -4.84
N THR A 24 12.20 5.34 -4.19
CA THR A 24 11.70 5.32 -2.80
C THR A 24 10.25 4.88 -2.70
N GLY A 25 9.54 4.70 -3.84
CA GLY A 25 8.13 4.37 -3.88
C GLY A 25 7.77 3.05 -3.19
N ALA A 26 8.65 2.06 -3.27
CA ALA A 26 8.48 0.77 -2.60
C ALA A 26 8.93 0.74 -1.12
N GLY A 27 9.33 1.87 -0.53
CA GLY A 27 9.93 1.91 0.81
C GLY A 27 9.02 1.35 1.90
N ASN A 28 7.76 1.73 1.92
CA ASN A 28 6.77 1.26 2.88
C ASN A 28 6.48 -0.25 2.74
N ASP A 29 6.43 -0.77 1.51
CA ASP A 29 6.19 -2.19 1.26
C ASP A 29 7.37 -3.04 1.72
N ILE A 30 8.60 -2.56 1.50
CA ILE A 30 9.82 -3.21 1.99
C ILE A 30 9.84 -3.23 3.52
N GLU A 31 9.45 -2.14 4.18
CA GLU A 31 9.36 -2.08 5.63
C GLU A 31 8.36 -3.09 6.16
N GLN A 32 7.14 -3.13 5.60
CA GLN A 32 6.11 -4.12 5.97
C GLN A 32 6.58 -5.56 5.74
N ALA A 33 7.20 -5.84 4.59
CA ALA A 33 7.75 -7.15 4.30
C ALA A 33 8.81 -7.56 5.31
N THR A 34 9.71 -6.65 5.69
CA THR A 34 10.74 -6.89 6.70
C THR A 34 10.14 -7.17 8.07
N GLN A 35 9.11 -6.44 8.48
CA GLN A 35 8.41 -6.68 9.75
C GLN A 35 7.74 -8.05 9.77
N ILE A 36 7.10 -8.47 8.67
CA ILE A 36 6.48 -9.79 8.55
C ILE A 36 7.56 -10.88 8.60
N ALA A 37 8.64 -10.76 7.83
CA ALA A 37 9.73 -11.73 7.83
C ALA A 37 10.39 -11.86 9.21
N ARG A 38 10.56 -10.73 9.93
CA ARG A 38 11.05 -10.74 11.31
C ARG A 38 10.11 -11.53 12.22
N LYS A 39 8.81 -11.31 12.16
CA LYS A 39 7.83 -12.08 12.93
C LYS A 39 7.84 -13.56 12.57
N MET A 40 8.01 -13.91 11.31
CA MET A 40 8.13 -15.31 10.88
C MET A 40 9.28 -16.01 11.59
N VAL A 41 10.42 -15.35 11.68
CA VAL A 41 11.63 -15.93 12.29
C VAL A 41 11.56 -15.88 13.81
N THR A 42 11.19 -14.71 14.39
CA THR A 42 11.33 -14.50 15.84
C THR A 42 10.09 -14.83 16.67
N GLU A 43 8.90 -14.76 16.08
CA GLU A 43 7.65 -14.98 16.84
C GLU A 43 6.95 -16.28 16.45
N TRP A 44 7.02 -16.67 15.16
CA TRP A 44 6.26 -17.82 14.65
C TRP A 44 7.10 -19.08 14.45
N GLY A 45 8.42 -19.00 14.68
CA GLY A 45 9.32 -20.15 14.57
C GLY A 45 9.35 -20.77 13.17
N MET A 46 9.26 -19.92 12.12
CA MET A 46 9.22 -20.37 10.72
C MET A 46 10.60 -20.38 10.06
N SER A 47 11.66 -20.61 10.82
CA SER A 47 13.02 -20.78 10.30
C SER A 47 13.45 -22.22 10.45
N ASP A 48 13.83 -22.86 9.35
CA ASP A 48 14.38 -24.21 9.36
C ASP A 48 15.71 -24.27 10.13
N LEU A 49 16.51 -23.20 10.04
CA LEU A 49 17.82 -23.11 10.68
C LEU A 49 17.72 -22.93 12.20
N LEU A 50 16.79 -22.10 12.66
CA LEU A 50 16.62 -21.77 14.06
C LEU A 50 15.63 -22.69 14.77
N GLY A 51 14.81 -23.41 14.00
CA GLY A 51 13.78 -24.29 14.51
C GLY A 51 12.54 -23.53 15.05
N PRO A 52 11.58 -24.26 15.64
CA PRO A 52 10.33 -23.71 16.14
C PRO A 52 10.53 -23.05 17.51
N MET A 53 11.29 -21.97 17.54
CA MET A 53 11.62 -21.21 18.74
C MET A 53 11.21 -19.75 18.58
N THR A 54 11.00 -19.08 19.73
CA THR A 54 10.73 -17.63 19.77
C THR A 54 11.94 -16.90 20.34
N PHE A 55 12.21 -15.70 19.81
CA PHE A 55 13.33 -14.86 20.21
C PHE A 55 12.83 -13.46 20.52
N GLY A 56 13.41 -12.80 21.52
CA GLY A 56 13.05 -11.43 21.89
C GLY A 56 11.73 -11.39 22.66
N LYS A 57 11.69 -11.94 23.87
CA LYS A 57 10.55 -11.77 24.76
C LYS A 57 10.25 -10.29 24.93
N LYS A 58 9.01 -9.87 24.62
CA LYS A 58 8.52 -8.55 25.04
C LYS A 58 8.41 -8.57 26.56
N ASN A 59 9.38 -7.97 27.23
CA ASN A 59 9.21 -7.62 28.62
C ASN A 59 8.21 -6.46 28.66
N GLU A 60 6.92 -6.78 28.75
CA GLU A 60 5.82 -5.82 29.00
C GLU A 60 5.78 -5.41 30.49
N GLU A 61 6.90 -5.30 31.15
CA GLU A 61 6.92 -4.67 32.46
C GLU A 61 7.19 -3.18 32.29
N ILE A 62 6.10 -2.44 32.08
CA ILE A 62 6.07 -0.99 32.24
C ILE A 62 6.29 -0.69 33.73
N PHE A 63 7.52 -0.61 34.17
CA PHE A 63 7.85 -0.05 35.47
C PHE A 63 8.21 1.43 35.26
N LEU A 64 7.32 2.30 35.73
CA LEU A 64 7.48 3.75 35.75
C LEU A 64 8.88 4.16 36.25
N GLY A 65 9.71 4.70 35.35
CA GLY A 65 10.85 5.51 35.75
C GLY A 65 12.25 4.97 35.53
N ARG A 66 12.47 3.84 34.85
CA ARG A 66 13.81 3.42 34.41
C ARG A 66 13.78 3.04 32.94
N GLU A 67 14.68 3.62 32.14
CA GLU A 67 15.03 3.09 30.83
C GLU A 67 15.55 1.67 31.00
N ILE A 68 14.69 0.69 30.81
CA ILE A 68 15.11 -0.70 30.74
C ILE A 68 15.71 -0.86 29.36
N GLN A 69 17.03 -0.89 29.26
CA GLN A 69 17.71 -1.42 28.09
C GLN A 69 17.07 -2.78 27.80
N SER A 70 16.40 -2.92 26.65
CA SER A 70 15.84 -4.20 26.23
C SER A 70 17.02 -5.14 25.96
N GLN A 71 17.39 -5.89 26.99
CA GLN A 71 18.45 -6.86 26.90
C GLN A 71 17.96 -7.99 26.03
N ARG A 72 18.63 -8.20 24.90
CA ARG A 72 18.33 -9.32 24.01
C ARG A 72 18.51 -10.62 24.79
N ASP A 73 17.54 -11.52 24.69
CA ASP A 73 17.55 -12.83 25.35
C ASP A 73 18.31 -13.91 24.57
N TYR A 74 19.08 -13.49 23.54
CA TYR A 74 19.84 -14.39 22.67
C TYR A 74 21.23 -13.82 22.35
N SER A 75 22.15 -14.73 21.98
CA SER A 75 23.55 -14.41 21.70
C SER A 75 23.71 -13.61 20.40
N GLU A 76 24.85 -12.94 20.21
CA GLU A 76 25.20 -12.26 18.97
C GLU A 76 25.27 -13.21 17.77
N VAL A 77 25.64 -14.47 17.99
CA VAL A 77 25.63 -15.51 16.94
C VAL A 77 24.19 -15.74 16.48
N THR A 78 23.25 -15.92 17.42
CA THR A 78 21.84 -16.10 17.12
C THR A 78 21.26 -14.86 16.44
N ALA A 79 21.66 -13.64 16.84
CA ALA A 79 21.24 -12.41 16.18
C ALA A 79 21.60 -12.40 14.69
N ARG A 80 22.83 -12.79 14.36
CA ARG A 80 23.27 -12.90 12.95
C ARG A 80 22.46 -13.92 12.17
N MET A 81 22.20 -15.09 12.75
CA MET A 81 21.37 -16.12 12.12
C MET A 81 19.94 -15.64 11.87
N ILE A 82 19.35 -14.88 12.79
CA ILE A 82 18.04 -14.24 12.61
C ILE A 82 18.07 -13.26 11.43
N ASP A 83 19.08 -12.40 11.35
CA ASP A 83 19.21 -11.42 10.26
C ASP A 83 19.44 -12.11 8.90
N GLU A 84 20.20 -13.19 8.85
CA GLU A 84 20.41 -14.00 7.65
C GLU A 84 19.12 -14.66 7.16
N GLU A 85 18.35 -15.26 8.06
CA GLU A 85 17.07 -15.90 7.72
C GLU A 85 16.03 -14.86 7.26
N ILE A 86 15.92 -13.69 7.92
CA ILE A 86 15.07 -12.58 7.48
C ILE A 86 15.45 -12.15 6.05
N SER A 87 16.74 -11.94 5.82
CA SER A 87 17.25 -11.54 4.50
C SER A 87 16.98 -12.59 3.42
N LYS A 88 17.09 -13.87 3.75
CA LYS A 88 16.78 -15.00 2.86
C LYS A 88 15.30 -15.03 2.48
N ILE A 89 14.39 -14.84 3.45
CA ILE A 89 12.95 -14.79 3.23
C ILE A 89 12.61 -13.65 2.27
N ILE A 90 13.12 -12.44 2.52
CA ILE A 90 12.87 -11.25 1.68
C ILE A 90 13.40 -11.46 0.26
N ARG A 91 14.64 -11.96 0.11
CA ARG A 91 15.21 -12.24 -1.22
C ARG A 91 14.42 -13.30 -1.98
N ASN A 92 13.92 -14.31 -1.28
CA ASN A 92 13.07 -15.31 -1.90
C ASN A 92 11.74 -14.72 -2.40
N ALA A 93 11.09 -13.90 -1.58
CA ALA A 93 9.86 -13.20 -1.95
C ALA A 93 10.07 -12.27 -3.16
N GLN A 94 11.18 -11.53 -3.19
CA GLN A 94 11.55 -10.70 -4.34
C GLN A 94 11.71 -11.54 -5.61
N ARG A 95 12.47 -12.64 -5.54
CA ARG A 95 12.67 -13.53 -6.69
C ARG A 95 11.37 -14.12 -7.23
N VAL A 96 10.43 -14.50 -6.34
CA VAL A 96 9.11 -14.97 -6.75
C VAL A 96 8.35 -13.87 -7.50
N SER A 97 8.37 -12.64 -7.00
CA SER A 97 7.74 -11.50 -7.67
C SER A 97 8.37 -11.21 -9.03
N GLU A 98 9.69 -11.22 -9.11
CA GLU A 98 10.44 -11.02 -10.38
C GLU A 98 10.07 -12.09 -11.40
N THR A 99 10.01 -13.36 -11.00
CA THR A 99 9.62 -14.46 -11.89
C THR A 99 8.19 -14.25 -12.41
N ILE A 100 7.23 -13.96 -11.52
CA ILE A 100 5.82 -13.74 -11.93
C ILE A 100 5.71 -12.58 -12.91
N LEU A 101 6.41 -11.46 -12.65
CA LEU A 101 6.35 -10.29 -13.51
C LEU A 101 7.02 -10.50 -14.85
N ASN A 102 8.17 -11.19 -14.89
CA ASN A 102 8.85 -11.55 -16.14
C ASN A 102 7.97 -12.45 -17.01
N ASP A 103 7.34 -13.47 -16.40
CA ASP A 103 6.47 -14.41 -17.12
C ASP A 103 5.18 -13.74 -17.64
N ASN A 104 4.83 -12.55 -17.12
CA ASN A 104 3.61 -11.81 -17.45
C ASN A 104 3.88 -10.34 -17.85
N GLU A 105 5.03 -10.05 -18.46
CA GLU A 105 5.43 -8.68 -18.83
C GLU A 105 4.44 -8.01 -19.78
N ASP A 106 3.93 -8.74 -20.78
CA ASP A 106 2.92 -8.22 -21.71
C ASP A 106 1.62 -7.82 -21.00
N LEU A 107 1.24 -8.58 -19.96
CA LEU A 107 0.09 -8.26 -19.14
C LEU A 107 0.33 -6.99 -18.32
N LEU A 108 1.51 -6.85 -17.72
CA LEU A 108 1.90 -5.64 -16.98
C LEU A 108 1.82 -4.40 -17.88
N HIS A 109 2.34 -4.47 -19.09
CA HIS A 109 2.24 -3.38 -20.08
C HIS A 109 0.80 -3.09 -20.49
N SER A 110 -0.03 -4.12 -20.65
CA SER A 110 -1.44 -3.98 -21.00
C SER A 110 -2.25 -3.30 -19.87
N MET A 111 -1.95 -3.64 -18.62
CA MET A 111 -2.55 -3.00 -17.43
C MET A 111 -2.12 -1.53 -17.33
N ALA A 112 -0.83 -1.23 -17.47
CA ALA A 112 -0.32 0.14 -17.46
C ALA A 112 -0.95 1.00 -18.54
N LYS A 113 -1.03 0.49 -19.78
CA LYS A 113 -1.69 1.17 -20.89
C LYS A 113 -3.17 1.41 -20.64
N SER A 114 -3.86 0.43 -20.04
CA SER A 114 -5.27 0.56 -19.68
C SER A 114 -5.50 1.61 -18.60
N LEU A 115 -4.62 1.69 -17.60
CA LEU A 115 -4.64 2.75 -16.58
C LEU A 115 -4.43 4.14 -17.18
N LEU A 116 -3.48 4.30 -18.10
CA LEU A 116 -3.27 5.56 -18.80
C LEU A 116 -4.48 6.00 -19.63
N MET A 117 -5.24 5.06 -20.21
CA MET A 117 -6.42 5.38 -21.02
C MET A 117 -7.69 5.60 -20.20
N HIS A 118 -7.84 4.92 -19.09
CA HIS A 118 -9.09 4.85 -18.34
C HIS A 118 -8.99 5.42 -16.93
N GLU A 119 -7.79 5.84 -16.50
CA GLU A 119 -7.45 6.35 -15.16
C GLU A 119 -7.69 5.35 -14.02
N THR A 120 -8.63 4.42 -14.18
CA THR A 120 -8.94 3.36 -13.22
C THR A 120 -9.22 2.04 -13.93
N ILE A 121 -8.84 0.92 -13.31
CA ILE A 121 -9.22 -0.44 -13.69
C ILE A 121 -9.79 -1.14 -12.46
N ASP A 122 -10.89 -1.86 -12.62
CA ASP A 122 -11.50 -2.65 -11.55
C ASP A 122 -11.11 -4.15 -11.67
N ALA A 123 -11.53 -4.96 -10.70
CA ALA A 123 -11.23 -6.39 -10.69
C ALA A 123 -11.74 -7.11 -11.96
N LYS A 124 -12.91 -6.70 -12.49
CA LYS A 124 -13.47 -7.30 -13.72
C LYS A 124 -12.66 -6.92 -14.95
N ASP A 125 -12.07 -5.73 -14.96
CA ASP A 125 -11.19 -5.29 -16.04
C ASP A 125 -9.86 -6.05 -15.99
N ILE A 126 -9.34 -6.30 -14.79
CA ILE A 126 -8.15 -7.16 -14.59
C ILE A 126 -8.44 -8.58 -15.10
N ASP A 127 -9.58 -9.17 -14.75
CA ASP A 127 -9.98 -10.50 -15.25
C ASP A 127 -10.07 -10.56 -16.78
N LYS A 128 -10.53 -9.48 -17.44
CA LYS A 128 -10.53 -9.41 -18.91
C LYS A 128 -9.12 -9.39 -19.47
N LEU A 129 -8.24 -8.59 -18.88
CA LEU A 129 -6.84 -8.50 -19.31
C LEU A 129 -6.10 -9.83 -19.12
N LEU A 130 -6.32 -10.53 -18.01
CA LEU A 130 -5.81 -11.86 -17.75
C LEU A 130 -6.25 -12.89 -18.81
N ASN A 131 -7.48 -12.73 -19.34
CA ASN A 131 -8.02 -13.57 -20.41
C ASN A 131 -7.72 -13.02 -21.83
N GLY A 132 -6.76 -12.10 -21.98
CA GLY A 132 -6.36 -11.53 -23.27
C GLY A 132 -7.41 -10.62 -23.92
N LYS A 133 -8.40 -10.17 -23.19
CA LYS A 133 -9.48 -9.31 -23.68
C LYS A 133 -9.17 -7.84 -23.42
N LYS A 134 -9.50 -6.96 -24.38
CA LYS A 134 -9.34 -5.50 -24.21
C LYS A 134 -10.46 -4.93 -23.34
N ILE A 135 -10.13 -3.91 -22.55
CA ILE A 135 -11.12 -3.13 -21.80
C ILE A 135 -11.79 -2.16 -22.80
N ILE A 136 -13.12 -2.31 -22.98
CA ILE A 136 -13.91 -1.40 -23.81
C ILE A 136 -14.84 -0.63 -22.88
N ARG A 137 -14.50 0.63 -22.58
CA ARG A 137 -15.40 1.57 -21.90
C ARG A 137 -15.94 2.57 -22.92
N ARG A 138 -17.26 2.68 -23.03
CA ARG A 138 -17.87 3.78 -23.78
C ARG A 138 -17.55 5.08 -23.05
N LYS A 139 -16.96 6.07 -23.74
CA LYS A 139 -16.81 7.42 -23.18
C LYS A 139 -18.20 7.91 -22.78
N SER A 140 -18.47 8.06 -21.50
CA SER A 140 -19.67 8.75 -21.03
C SER A 140 -19.50 10.23 -21.38
N ASN A 141 -20.23 10.71 -22.38
CA ASN A 141 -20.41 12.13 -22.65
C ASN A 141 -21.18 12.74 -21.46
N THR A 142 -20.52 13.16 -20.43
CA THR A 142 -21.06 14.02 -19.39
C THR A 142 -20.60 15.45 -19.63
N SER A 143 -21.08 16.03 -20.75
CA SER A 143 -21.20 17.48 -20.89
C SER A 143 -22.67 17.82 -21.01
N LYS A 144 -23.42 17.80 -19.91
CA LYS A 144 -24.66 18.53 -19.80
C LYS A 144 -24.43 19.75 -18.93
N SER A 145 -24.08 20.83 -19.61
CA SER A 145 -24.31 22.20 -19.21
C SER A 145 -25.73 22.34 -18.65
N SER A 146 -25.88 22.58 -17.36
CA SER A 146 -27.10 23.10 -16.80
C SER A 146 -27.04 24.64 -16.85
N ASN A 147 -27.43 25.21 -17.98
CA ASN A 147 -27.87 26.58 -18.07
C ASN A 147 -29.15 26.75 -17.24
N GLY A 148 -29.03 27.10 -15.98
CA GLY A 148 -30.14 27.56 -15.15
C GLY A 148 -30.49 29.00 -15.50
N LYS A 149 -31.59 29.19 -16.21
CA LYS A 149 -32.23 30.48 -16.46
C LYS A 149 -32.51 31.17 -15.12
N LEU A 150 -31.88 32.30 -14.90
CA LEU A 150 -32.34 33.33 -13.95
C LEU A 150 -33.58 33.99 -14.52
N SER A 151 -34.75 33.72 -13.97
CA SER A 151 -35.93 34.52 -14.18
C SER A 151 -36.02 35.60 -13.07
N ALA A 152 -35.81 36.81 -13.48
CA ALA A 152 -36.14 38.01 -12.70
C ALA A 152 -37.64 38.09 -12.52
N LYS A 153 -38.12 38.30 -11.29
CA LYS A 153 -39.43 38.87 -11.01
C LYS A 153 -39.32 39.92 -9.90
N SER A 154 -39.44 41.13 -10.35
CA SER A 154 -39.63 42.36 -9.59
C SER A 154 -40.99 42.38 -8.88
N ARG A 155 -41.06 43.07 -7.73
CA ARG A 155 -42.06 44.01 -7.21
C ARG A 155 -42.08 43.92 -5.70
N ALA A 156 -41.74 44.93 -5.07
CA ALA A 156 -42.30 46.25 -4.78
C ALA A 156 -42.97 46.32 -3.42
N THR A 157 -42.51 47.33 -2.68
CA THR A 157 -43.24 48.17 -1.72
C THR A 157 -43.59 47.62 -0.32
N GLY A 158 -43.13 48.37 0.68
CA GLY A 158 -43.65 48.27 2.03
C GLY A 158 -42.81 49.05 3.05
N LYS A 159 -42.96 50.35 3.09
CA LYS A 159 -42.52 51.31 4.10
C LYS A 159 -42.95 50.95 5.52
N LYS A 160 -42.12 51.22 6.52
CA LYS A 160 -42.31 52.08 7.72
C LYS A 160 -41.56 51.52 8.93
N LYS A 161 -40.69 52.25 9.41
CA LYS A 161 -40.62 53.24 10.52
C LYS A 161 -40.06 52.74 11.83
N SER A 162 -39.01 53.46 12.20
CA SER A 162 -38.66 54.02 13.51
C SER A 162 -38.16 53.07 14.62
N ALA A 163 -36.93 53.15 14.90
CA ALA A 163 -36.12 53.67 16.02
C ALA A 163 -36.82 53.83 17.39
N PRO A 164 -36.12 54.00 18.49
CA PRO A 164 -34.73 53.70 18.91
C PRO A 164 -34.60 53.28 20.39
N ILE A 165 -33.30 53.11 20.86
CA ILE A 165 -32.77 53.44 22.22
C ILE A 165 -33.03 52.41 23.34
N LYS A 166 -32.03 51.88 24.01
CA LYS A 166 -31.09 52.25 25.08
C LYS A 166 -30.46 51.00 25.68
N SER A 167 -29.21 51.08 25.76
CA SER A 167 -28.31 50.95 26.92
C SER A 167 -28.77 50.12 28.13
N ASN A 168 -28.05 49.06 28.43
CA ASN A 168 -27.13 48.98 29.56
C ASN A 168 -26.10 47.94 29.29
#